data_e5f29d2da9e9d300cdb12a64490f8cd0
#
_entry.id   e5f29d2da9e9d300cdb12a64490f8cd0
#
_cell.length_a   1.000
_cell.length_b   1.000
_cell.length_c   1.000
_cell.angle_alpha   90.00
_cell.angle_beta   90.00
_cell.angle_gamma   90.00
#
_symmetry.space_group_name_H-M   'P 1'
#
loop_
_entity.id
_entity.type
_entity.pdbx_description
1 polymer ?
#
loop_
_entity_poly.entity_id
_entity_poly.type
_entity_poly.pdbx_seq_one_letter_code
_entity_poly.pdbx_strand_id
1 'polypeptide(L)'
;MIAVGRRYGLRGLRVPREPAAILTRVEPAAKRRREYLTAPWVALLARRARQAGLQIPDAVFGLAWSGAMTESRLSGLLCHLSERRTEIYMHPATAGGFEGHAPGYRYAEELAALVAPSAMAAARRADVT
;
A
#
# COMPACT_ATOMS: atom_id res chain seq x y z
N MET A 1 14.96 -3.56 15.11
CA MET A 1 14.51 -2.53 14.15
C MET A 1 13.94 -1.29 14.89
N ILE A 2 12.85 -1.36 15.67
CA ILE A 2 12.24 -0.18 16.36
C ILE A 2 13.25 0.56 17.25
N ALA A 3 13.98 -0.15 18.13
CA ALA A 3 14.97 0.44 19.02
C ALA A 3 16.09 1.17 18.26
N VAL A 4 16.58 0.58 17.18
CA VAL A 4 17.62 1.18 16.33
C VAL A 4 17.04 2.42 15.62
N GLY A 5 15.86 2.29 15.00
CA GLY A 5 15.23 3.40 14.30
C GLY A 5 15.02 4.63 15.20
N ARG A 6 14.58 4.42 16.43
CA ARG A 6 14.45 5.53 17.42
C ARG A 6 15.75 6.25 17.71
N ARG A 7 16.87 5.53 17.78
CA ARG A 7 18.20 6.16 17.96
C ARG A 7 18.57 7.08 16.81
N TYR A 8 18.03 6.83 15.60
CA TYR A 8 18.24 7.64 14.41
C TYR A 8 17.06 8.54 14.05
N GLY A 9 16.17 8.82 15.03
CA GLY A 9 15.07 9.77 14.84
C GLY A 9 13.90 9.26 14.00
N LEU A 10 13.74 7.94 13.84
CA LEU A 10 12.60 7.37 13.12
C LEU A 10 11.29 7.82 13.77
N ARG A 11 10.42 8.46 13.00
CA ARG A 11 9.12 8.96 13.45
C ARG A 11 7.94 8.11 13.07
N GLY A 12 8.09 7.27 12.01
CA GLY A 12 7.03 6.41 11.50
C GLY A 12 7.54 5.04 11.11
N LEU A 13 6.63 4.09 11.02
CA LEU A 13 6.90 2.72 10.59
C LEU A 13 5.75 2.22 9.73
N ARG A 14 6.05 1.75 8.53
CA ARG A 14 5.08 1.03 7.72
C ARG A 14 4.81 -0.34 8.34
N VAL A 15 3.54 -0.57 8.70
CA VAL A 15 3.05 -1.87 9.16
C VAL A 15 2.20 -2.45 8.04
N PRO A 16 2.54 -3.61 7.47
CA PRO A 16 1.90 -4.17 6.28
C PRO A 16 0.52 -4.76 6.62
N ARG A 17 -0.46 -3.90 6.88
CA ARG A 17 -1.84 -4.24 7.17
C ARG A 17 -2.73 -3.85 5.99
N GLU A 18 -3.16 -4.82 5.22
CA GLU A 18 -3.97 -4.62 4.02
C GLU A 18 -5.38 -5.19 4.24
N PRO A 19 -6.42 -4.32 4.44
CA PRO A 19 -7.78 -4.78 4.74
C PRO A 19 -8.43 -5.54 3.59
N ALA A 20 -8.61 -6.86 3.75
CA ALA A 20 -9.18 -7.74 2.74
C ALA A 20 -10.59 -7.33 2.28
N ALA A 21 -11.38 -6.72 3.15
CA ALA A 21 -12.71 -6.23 2.80
C ALA A 21 -12.68 -5.16 1.69
N ILE A 22 -11.66 -4.29 1.69
CA ILE A 22 -11.49 -3.27 0.65
C ILE A 22 -10.98 -3.91 -0.64
N LEU A 23 -9.98 -4.79 -0.54
CA LEU A 23 -9.47 -5.51 -1.71
C LEU A 23 -10.57 -6.26 -2.46
N THR A 24 -11.45 -6.95 -1.73
CA THR A 24 -12.56 -7.70 -2.33
C THR A 24 -13.60 -6.81 -3.00
N ARG A 25 -13.77 -5.56 -2.53
CA ARG A 25 -14.66 -4.58 -3.19
C ARG A 25 -14.05 -4.07 -4.49
N VAL A 26 -12.75 -3.90 -4.53
CA VAL A 26 -12.02 -3.43 -5.73
C VAL A 26 -11.92 -4.55 -6.76
N GLU A 27 -11.57 -5.75 -6.32
CA GLU A 27 -11.40 -6.93 -7.18
C GLU A 27 -11.83 -8.18 -6.42
N PRO A 28 -13.05 -8.72 -6.69
CA PRO A 28 -13.57 -9.90 -5.98
C PRO A 28 -12.68 -11.14 -6.07
N ALA A 29 -11.91 -11.26 -7.16
CA ALA A 29 -10.94 -12.33 -7.38
C ALA A 29 -9.58 -12.09 -6.73
N ALA A 30 -9.38 -10.99 -5.99
CA ALA A 30 -8.13 -10.69 -5.31
C ALA A 30 -7.74 -11.86 -4.40
N LYS A 31 -6.59 -12.45 -4.68
CA LYS A 31 -6.11 -13.61 -3.93
C LYS A 31 -5.81 -13.18 -2.50
N ARG A 32 -6.53 -13.70 -1.55
CA ARG A 32 -6.27 -13.61 -0.11
C ARG A 32 -4.99 -14.41 0.23
N ARG A 33 -3.83 -13.89 -0.16
CA ARG A 33 -2.58 -14.58 0.10
C ARG A 33 -2.13 -14.33 1.53
N ARG A 34 -2.08 -15.41 2.33
CA ARG A 34 -1.35 -15.54 3.61
C ARG A 34 -1.62 -14.51 4.72
N GLU A 35 -2.58 -13.61 4.58
CA GLU A 35 -2.88 -12.59 5.61
C GLU A 35 -3.17 -13.23 6.97
N TYR A 36 -3.86 -14.35 6.99
CA TYR A 36 -4.21 -15.04 8.24
C TYR A 36 -2.99 -15.58 9.00
N LEU A 37 -1.95 -16.02 8.30
CA LEU A 37 -0.74 -16.56 8.93
C LEU A 37 0.15 -15.45 9.53
N THR A 38 0.16 -14.28 8.92
CA THR A 38 0.99 -13.16 9.35
C THR A 38 0.25 -12.17 10.25
N ALA A 39 -1.06 -12.21 10.32
CA ALA A 39 -1.90 -11.28 11.08
C ALA A 39 -1.46 -11.10 12.56
N PRO A 40 -1.15 -12.17 13.33
CA PRO A 40 -0.69 -11.99 14.71
C PRO A 40 0.61 -11.20 14.82
N TRP A 41 1.55 -11.44 13.89
CA TRP A 41 2.83 -10.75 13.85
C TRP A 41 2.68 -9.29 13.44
N VAL A 42 1.82 -9.01 12.47
CA VAL A 42 1.46 -7.65 12.04
C VAL A 42 0.81 -6.88 13.19
N ALA A 43 -0.11 -7.50 13.91
CA ALA A 43 -0.75 -6.91 15.09
C ALA A 43 0.27 -6.61 16.21
N LEU A 44 1.17 -7.56 16.49
CA LEU A 44 2.24 -7.37 17.47
C LEU A 44 3.18 -6.24 17.08
N LEU A 45 3.58 -6.17 15.79
CA LEU A 45 4.42 -5.10 15.27
C LEU A 45 3.73 -3.73 15.41
N ALA A 46 2.45 -3.64 15.04
CA ALA A 46 1.65 -2.43 15.18
C ALA A 46 1.58 -1.96 16.64
N ARG A 47 1.30 -2.89 17.56
CA ARG A 47 1.26 -2.60 19.00
C ARG A 47 2.61 -2.05 19.50
N ARG A 48 3.71 -2.73 19.18
CA ARG A 48 5.06 -2.32 19.59
C ARG A 48 5.47 -0.97 18.99
N ALA A 49 5.10 -0.70 17.74
CA ALA A 49 5.39 0.57 17.10
C ALA A 49 4.64 1.72 17.81
N ARG A 50 3.34 1.55 18.11
CA ARG A 50 2.55 2.54 18.86
C ARG A 50 3.09 2.75 20.26
N GLN A 51 3.44 1.69 20.98
CA GLN A 51 4.05 1.79 22.32
C GLN A 51 5.39 2.53 22.29
N ALA A 52 6.10 2.46 21.19
CA ALA A 52 7.34 3.20 20.96
C ALA A 52 7.12 4.66 20.52
N GLY A 53 5.87 5.12 20.39
CA GLY A 53 5.53 6.47 19.96
C GLY A 53 5.69 6.69 18.44
N LEU A 54 5.81 5.59 17.64
CA LEU A 54 5.92 5.70 16.20
C LEU A 54 4.55 5.88 15.55
N GLN A 55 4.48 6.75 14.56
CA GLN A 55 3.32 6.86 13.68
C GLN A 55 3.27 5.64 12.76
N ILE A 56 2.09 5.06 12.59
CA ILE A 56 1.85 3.97 11.64
C ILE A 56 0.59 4.27 10.83
N PRO A 57 0.52 3.87 9.55
CA PRO A 57 -0.72 3.93 8.81
C PRO A 57 -1.73 2.93 9.38
N ASP A 58 -3.01 3.25 9.25
CA ASP A 58 -4.11 2.35 9.64
C ASP A 58 -4.30 1.23 8.62
N ALA A 59 -3.99 1.52 7.35
CA ALA A 59 -3.97 0.55 6.25
C ALA A 59 -2.80 0.83 5.30
N VAL A 60 -2.28 -0.22 4.67
CA VAL A 60 -1.26 -0.15 3.62
C VAL A 60 -1.71 -1.02 2.48
N PHE A 61 -1.94 -0.44 1.31
CA PHE A 61 -2.31 -1.16 0.09
C PHE A 61 -1.15 -1.23 -0.88
N GLY A 62 -1.14 -2.27 -1.71
CA GLY A 62 -0.09 -2.55 -2.70
C GLY A 62 0.59 -3.91 -2.50
N LEU A 63 0.30 -4.61 -1.40
CA LEU A 63 0.85 -5.96 -1.13
C LEU A 63 0.22 -7.01 -2.05
N ALA A 64 -1.12 -7.01 -2.16
CA ALA A 64 -1.86 -7.98 -2.97
C ALA A 64 -1.55 -7.85 -4.46
N TRP A 65 -1.24 -6.64 -4.89
CA TRP A 65 -1.01 -6.30 -6.30
C TRP A 65 0.40 -5.73 -6.54
N SER A 66 1.37 -6.12 -5.76
CA SER A 66 2.75 -5.62 -5.86
C SER A 66 3.31 -5.83 -7.27
N GLY A 67 3.72 -4.75 -7.91
CA GLY A 67 4.18 -4.73 -9.30
C GLY A 67 3.06 -4.89 -10.35
N ALA A 68 1.79 -4.80 -9.94
CA ALA A 68 0.63 -4.96 -10.83
C ALA A 68 -0.54 -4.04 -10.44
N MET A 69 -0.26 -2.86 -9.89
CA MET A 69 -1.27 -1.86 -9.57
C MET A 69 -1.77 -1.19 -10.85
N THR A 70 -2.90 -1.66 -11.35
CA THR A 70 -3.55 -1.11 -12.55
C THR A 70 -4.36 0.15 -12.22
N GLU A 71 -4.74 0.92 -13.26
CA GLU A 71 -5.60 2.09 -13.11
C GLU A 71 -6.92 1.76 -12.39
N SER A 72 -7.56 0.64 -12.75
CA SER A 72 -8.81 0.22 -12.11
C SER A 72 -8.63 -0.12 -10.63
N ARG A 73 -7.53 -0.77 -10.27
CA ARG A 73 -7.19 -1.10 -8.88
C ARG A 73 -6.92 0.15 -8.07
N LEU A 74 -6.08 1.06 -8.59
CA LEU A 74 -5.77 2.31 -7.92
C LEU A 74 -7.02 3.18 -7.73
N SER A 75 -7.79 3.41 -8.80
CA SER A 75 -9.03 4.20 -8.73
C SER A 75 -10.04 3.55 -7.79
N GLY A 76 -10.17 2.22 -7.83
CA GLY A 76 -11.02 1.47 -6.92
C GLY A 76 -10.61 1.62 -5.46
N LEU A 77 -9.32 1.54 -5.13
CA LEU A 77 -8.83 1.80 -3.78
C LEU A 77 -9.19 3.21 -3.33
N LEU A 78 -8.87 4.22 -4.15
CA LEU A 78 -9.14 5.64 -3.85
C LEU A 78 -10.64 5.90 -3.59
N CYS A 79 -11.54 5.21 -4.28
CA CYS A 79 -12.98 5.31 -4.04
C CYS A 79 -13.44 4.65 -2.72
N HIS A 80 -12.63 3.79 -2.12
CA HIS A 80 -12.98 3.05 -0.90
C HIS A 80 -12.09 3.41 0.30
N LEU A 81 -11.26 4.45 0.19
CA LEU A 81 -10.49 4.93 1.33
C LEU A 81 -11.44 5.40 2.44
N SER A 82 -11.10 5.05 3.68
CA SER A 82 -11.71 5.64 4.87
C SER A 82 -10.95 6.93 5.23
N GLU A 83 -11.52 7.76 6.12
CA GLU A 83 -10.87 8.97 6.69
C GLU A 83 -9.60 8.67 7.52
N ARG A 84 -9.17 7.42 7.56
CA ARG A 84 -7.99 6.97 8.28
C ARG A 84 -6.75 7.19 7.44
N ARG A 85 -5.61 7.29 8.10
CA ARG A 85 -4.31 7.35 7.44
C ARG A 85 -4.05 6.07 6.68
N THR A 86 -4.11 6.17 5.35
CA THR A 86 -3.89 5.06 4.42
C THR A 86 -2.66 5.33 3.59
N GLU A 87 -1.85 4.30 3.38
CA GLU A 87 -0.73 4.31 2.45
C GLU A 87 -1.04 3.39 1.27
N ILE A 88 -0.84 3.87 0.05
CA ILE A 88 -0.84 3.04 -1.17
C ILE A 88 0.56 3.12 -1.74
N TYR A 89 1.25 1.99 -1.87
CA TYR A 89 2.57 1.97 -2.47
C TYR A 89 2.58 1.26 -3.82
N MET A 90 3.45 1.73 -4.70
CA MET A 90 3.57 1.29 -6.08
C MET A 90 5.06 1.29 -6.48
N HIS A 91 5.36 0.73 -7.64
CA HIS A 91 6.70 0.64 -8.19
C HIS A 91 6.76 1.25 -9.60
N PRO A 92 6.37 2.52 -9.78
CA PRO A 92 6.31 3.13 -11.11
C PRO A 92 7.72 3.37 -11.66
N ALA A 93 7.88 3.11 -12.97
CA ALA A 93 9.05 3.56 -13.72
C ALA A 93 8.67 3.89 -15.17
N THR A 94 9.49 4.70 -15.83
CA THR A 94 9.29 5.11 -17.22
C THR A 94 9.58 4.01 -18.23
N ALA A 95 10.28 2.96 -17.79
CA ALA A 95 10.60 1.79 -18.61
C ALA A 95 9.99 0.52 -18.01
N GLY A 96 9.71 -0.47 -18.85
CA GLY A 96 9.17 -1.77 -18.43
C GLY A 96 10.17 -2.66 -17.71
N GLY A 97 11.46 -2.30 -17.69
CA GLY A 97 12.53 -3.00 -17.00
C GLY A 97 13.82 -2.17 -16.99
N PHE A 98 14.69 -2.48 -16.03
CA PHE A 98 16.00 -1.85 -15.82
C PHE A 98 16.89 -2.87 -15.07
N GLU A 99 18.18 -2.60 -14.98
CA GLU A 99 19.10 -3.48 -14.25
C GLU A 99 18.65 -3.65 -12.79
N GLY A 100 18.51 -4.90 -12.34
CA GLY A 100 18.04 -5.22 -10.98
C GLY A 100 16.52 -5.14 -10.77
N HIS A 101 15.71 -4.93 -11.83
CA HIS A 101 14.26 -4.92 -11.72
C HIS A 101 13.69 -6.27 -11.24
N ALA A 102 12.55 -6.23 -10.54
CA ALA A 102 11.85 -7.45 -10.13
C ALA A 102 11.13 -8.08 -11.33
N PRO A 103 11.36 -9.37 -11.64
CA PRO A 103 10.67 -10.05 -12.72
C PRO A 103 9.14 -10.01 -12.55
N GLY A 104 8.44 -9.76 -13.64
CA GLY A 104 6.97 -9.73 -13.67
C GLY A 104 6.32 -8.45 -13.15
N TYR A 105 7.08 -7.47 -12.70
CA TYR A 105 6.54 -6.16 -12.34
C TYR A 105 6.24 -5.31 -13.58
N ARG A 106 5.09 -4.66 -13.57
CA ARG A 106 4.57 -3.85 -14.68
C ARG A 106 4.79 -2.35 -14.42
N TYR A 107 6.05 -1.96 -14.31
CA TYR A 107 6.47 -0.61 -13.90
C TYR A 107 5.84 0.52 -14.69
N ALA A 108 5.84 0.42 -16.04
CA ALA A 108 5.26 1.43 -16.92
C ALA A 108 3.73 1.51 -16.79
N GLU A 109 3.06 0.38 -16.57
CA GLU A 109 1.62 0.36 -16.33
C GLU A 109 1.28 1.00 -14.97
N GLU A 110 2.09 0.78 -13.95
CA GLU A 110 1.90 1.43 -12.65
C GLU A 110 2.12 2.95 -12.74
N LEU A 111 3.08 3.40 -13.55
CA LEU A 111 3.24 4.82 -13.84
C LEU A 111 2.03 5.39 -14.57
N ALA A 112 1.54 4.70 -15.61
CA ALA A 112 0.35 5.09 -16.34
C ALA A 112 -0.89 5.17 -15.41
N ALA A 113 -1.05 4.22 -14.49
CA ALA A 113 -2.12 4.23 -13.51
C ALA A 113 -2.07 5.45 -12.59
N LEU A 114 -0.89 5.86 -12.14
CA LEU A 114 -0.71 7.04 -11.27
C LEU A 114 -1.11 8.35 -11.95
N VAL A 115 -0.84 8.50 -13.24
CA VAL A 115 -1.13 9.73 -13.99
C VAL A 115 -2.47 9.66 -14.73
N ALA A 116 -3.23 8.58 -14.59
CA ALA A 116 -4.51 8.40 -15.24
C ALA A 116 -5.54 9.43 -14.73
N PRO A 117 -6.33 10.06 -15.62
CA PRO A 117 -7.33 11.04 -15.23
C PRO A 117 -8.36 10.51 -14.21
N SER A 118 -8.71 9.24 -14.31
CA SER A 118 -9.64 8.56 -13.38
C SER A 118 -9.06 8.46 -11.96
N ALA A 119 -7.77 8.07 -11.84
CA ALA A 119 -7.07 8.01 -10.56
C ALA A 119 -6.92 9.40 -9.95
N MET A 120 -6.54 10.40 -10.74
CA MET A 120 -6.45 11.80 -10.29
C MET A 120 -7.81 12.34 -9.82
N ALA A 121 -8.90 12.05 -10.55
CA ALA A 121 -10.24 12.46 -10.14
C ALA A 121 -10.69 11.75 -8.86
N ALA A 122 -10.36 10.46 -8.69
CA ALA A 122 -10.65 9.72 -7.47
C ALA A 122 -9.86 10.25 -6.27
N ALA A 123 -8.56 10.57 -6.45
CA ALA A 123 -7.72 11.15 -5.41
C ALA A 123 -8.26 12.50 -4.92
N ARG A 124 -8.67 13.39 -5.82
CA ARG A 124 -9.29 14.68 -5.45
C ARG A 124 -10.57 14.50 -4.63
N ARG A 125 -11.41 13.50 -4.95
CA ARG A 125 -12.62 13.20 -4.17
C ARG A 125 -12.32 12.62 -2.81
N ALA A 126 -11.22 11.88 -2.69
CA ALA A 126 -10.78 11.26 -1.44
C ALA A 126 -9.98 12.22 -0.53
N ASP A 127 -9.81 13.49 -0.95
CA ASP A 127 -9.02 14.50 -0.21
C ASP A 127 -7.61 13.99 0.16
N VAL A 128 -6.95 13.40 -0.84
CA VAL A 128 -5.58 12.88 -0.69
C VAL A 128 -4.59 14.05 -0.70
N THR A 129 -3.82 14.17 0.36
CA THR A 129 -2.77 15.19 0.54
C THR A 129 -1.37 14.60 0.33
#